data_a855c054d125766dbf00c9b81f3ef8cf
#
_entry.id   a855c054d125766dbf00c9b81f3ef8cf
#
_cell.length_a   1.000
_cell.length_b   1.000
_cell.length_c   1.000
_cell.angle_alpha   90.00
_cell.angle_beta   90.00
_cell.angle_gamma   90.00
#
_symmetry.space_group_name_H-M   'P 1'
#
loop_
_entity.id
_entity.type
_entity.pdbx_description
1 polymer ?
#
loop_
_entity_poly.entity_id
_entity_poly.type
_entity_poly.pdbx_seq_one_letter_code
_entity_poly.pdbx_strand_id
1 'polypeptide(L)'
;MKSFLFVLLTIFLFSCKRENKQFDVLKDQSIYQLIAFDEGGEKPLEGNYMATFVTIADTLGDTIHYVPSYHYFIEFYKESPIYDLLSALSVGDSAHFIVYEDQVFNAFGFDNLDGESNRKVVLRIRLDYVVSAENVQDTLMAELSTRLSNEPQSILSYIKRQEEPQSYNEELGLYKKSLIMNLEGDPIQLGDQVTLSYSGQFFNGYKFDQKEGANSLEIKYGMNDQILPGLSIAIKGMRAGESVKIILPSHHAFGSRGSIKGIVPPYTPVVYNLSIKNVTRKNNNEKKRN
;
A
#
# COMPACT_ATOMS: atom_id res chain seq x y z
N MET A 1 19.30 39.18 -65.38
CA MET A 1 18.01 38.99 -64.70
C MET A 1 18.10 37.77 -63.87
N LYS A 2 18.30 37.91 -62.52
CA LYS A 2 18.36 36.81 -61.57
C LYS A 2 17.15 36.98 -60.63
N SER A 3 16.18 36.08 -60.79
CA SER A 3 15.01 36.01 -59.90
C SER A 3 15.41 35.41 -58.53
N PHE A 4 15.23 36.19 -57.47
CA PHE A 4 15.35 35.77 -56.12
C PHE A 4 13.99 35.19 -55.66
N LEU A 5 13.95 33.88 -55.40
CA LEU A 5 12.80 33.19 -54.84
C LEU A 5 12.86 33.31 -53.30
N PHE A 6 11.95 34.11 -52.73
CA PHE A 6 11.78 34.25 -51.28
C PHE A 6 10.93 33.07 -50.78
N VAL A 7 11.55 32.11 -50.09
CA VAL A 7 10.83 31.05 -49.38
C VAL A 7 10.45 31.58 -48.00
N LEU A 8 9.16 31.83 -47.81
CA LEU A 8 8.57 32.26 -46.55
C LEU A 8 8.44 31.03 -45.65
N LEU A 9 9.37 30.88 -44.69
CA LEU A 9 9.33 29.81 -43.68
C LEU A 9 8.35 30.22 -42.58
N THR A 10 7.11 29.73 -42.66
CA THR A 10 6.11 29.89 -41.59
C THR A 10 6.46 28.96 -40.42
N ILE A 11 7.05 29.54 -39.39
CA ILE A 11 7.27 28.87 -38.12
C ILE A 11 5.91 28.73 -37.40
N PHE A 12 5.34 27.52 -37.43
CA PHE A 12 4.23 27.17 -36.55
C PHE A 12 4.75 27.09 -35.13
N LEU A 13 4.60 28.13 -34.35
CA LEU A 13 4.73 28.10 -32.91
C LEU A 13 3.56 27.29 -32.38
N PHE A 14 3.80 26.01 -32.11
CA PHE A 14 2.94 25.24 -31.22
C PHE A 14 3.04 25.84 -29.82
N SER A 15 2.16 26.81 -29.57
CA SER A 15 1.86 27.26 -28.21
C SER A 15 1.22 26.09 -27.48
N CYS A 16 2.00 25.38 -26.67
CA CYS A 16 1.42 24.53 -25.61
C CYS A 16 0.63 25.48 -24.69
N LYS A 17 -0.66 25.64 -24.97
CA LYS A 17 -1.60 26.14 -23.97
C LYS A 17 -1.50 25.13 -22.80
N ARG A 18 -0.93 25.58 -21.69
CA ARG A 18 -1.20 24.96 -20.37
C ARG A 18 -2.72 25.03 -20.22
N GLU A 19 -3.40 23.91 -20.43
CA GLU A 19 -4.80 23.81 -20.05
C GLU A 19 -4.86 24.13 -18.56
N ASN A 20 -5.54 25.22 -18.23
CA ASN A 20 -5.95 25.46 -16.86
C ASN A 20 -6.85 24.28 -16.49
N LYS A 21 -6.34 23.38 -15.68
CA LYS A 21 -7.10 22.25 -15.14
C LYS A 21 -8.27 22.83 -14.37
N GLN A 22 -9.44 22.81 -15.00
CA GLN A 22 -10.65 23.35 -14.42
C GLN A 22 -11.19 22.30 -13.46
N PHE A 23 -11.35 22.69 -12.19
CA PHE A 23 -12.03 21.88 -11.20
C PHE A 23 -13.52 22.22 -11.25
N ASP A 24 -14.35 21.19 -11.25
CA ASP A 24 -15.78 21.31 -11.13
C ASP A 24 -16.23 21.16 -9.67
N VAL A 25 -17.42 21.65 -9.33
CA VAL A 25 -17.97 21.58 -7.97
C VAL A 25 -19.21 20.69 -8.02
N LEU A 26 -19.23 19.66 -7.16
CA LEU A 26 -20.38 18.78 -6.98
C LEU A 26 -21.46 19.43 -6.09
N LYS A 27 -22.62 18.80 -6.01
CA LYS A 27 -23.77 19.30 -5.21
C LYS A 27 -23.45 19.42 -3.73
N ASP A 28 -22.62 18.55 -3.20
CA ASP A 28 -22.13 18.55 -1.81
C ASP A 28 -21.00 19.55 -1.55
N GLN A 29 -20.66 20.42 -2.52
CA GLN A 29 -19.55 21.34 -2.51
C GLN A 29 -18.14 20.68 -2.58
N SER A 30 -18.04 19.39 -2.78
CA SER A 30 -16.78 18.73 -3.10
C SER A 30 -16.26 19.22 -4.44
N ILE A 31 -14.93 19.31 -4.54
CA ILE A 31 -14.26 19.79 -5.75
C ILE A 31 -13.66 18.58 -6.45
N TYR A 32 -13.88 18.45 -7.75
CA TYR A 32 -13.32 17.35 -8.50
C TYR A 32 -12.69 17.77 -9.83
N GLN A 33 -11.83 16.92 -10.34
CA GLN A 33 -11.25 17.02 -11.67
C GLN A 33 -11.26 15.66 -12.34
N LEU A 34 -11.94 15.54 -13.46
CA LEU A 34 -11.81 14.39 -14.35
C LEU A 34 -10.42 14.39 -14.98
N ILE A 35 -9.69 13.28 -14.83
CA ILE A 35 -8.33 13.12 -15.36
C ILE A 35 -8.34 12.35 -16.68
N ALA A 36 -9.13 11.28 -16.73
CA ALA A 36 -9.42 10.52 -17.93
C ALA A 36 -10.88 10.10 -17.89
N PHE A 37 -11.56 10.10 -19.02
CA PHE A 37 -12.96 9.73 -19.12
C PHE A 37 -13.23 8.96 -20.41
N ASP A 38 -14.24 8.07 -20.34
CA ASP A 38 -14.79 7.36 -21.48
C ASP A 38 -16.24 7.84 -21.70
N GLU A 39 -16.49 8.53 -22.80
CA GLU A 39 -17.83 9.10 -23.12
C GLU A 39 -18.92 8.01 -23.27
N GLY A 40 -18.54 6.74 -23.49
CA GLY A 40 -19.43 5.59 -23.63
C GLY A 40 -19.48 4.68 -22.41
N GLY A 41 -18.80 5.04 -21.33
CA GLY A 41 -18.67 4.18 -20.15
C GLY A 41 -20.01 3.92 -19.44
N GLU A 42 -20.19 2.69 -18.95
CA GLU A 42 -21.35 2.28 -18.15
C GLU A 42 -21.43 3.08 -16.85
N LYS A 43 -22.63 3.56 -16.49
CA LYS A 43 -22.89 4.19 -15.20
C LYS A 43 -23.25 3.15 -14.15
N PRO A 44 -22.79 3.29 -12.90
CA PRO A 44 -23.24 2.44 -11.80
C PRO A 44 -24.73 2.67 -11.53
N LEU A 45 -25.45 1.59 -11.22
CA LEU A 45 -26.85 1.63 -10.77
C LEU A 45 -26.90 1.41 -9.26
N GLU A 46 -27.92 1.94 -8.62
CA GLU A 46 -28.19 1.75 -7.19
C GLU A 46 -28.12 0.26 -6.82
N GLY A 47 -27.36 -0.08 -5.79
CA GLY A 47 -27.12 -1.45 -5.35
C GLY A 47 -26.02 -2.21 -6.12
N ASN A 48 -25.41 -1.61 -7.15
CA ASN A 48 -24.21 -2.18 -7.77
C ASN A 48 -22.97 -1.96 -6.89
N TYR A 49 -21.94 -2.75 -7.14
CA TYR A 49 -20.61 -2.58 -6.59
C TYR A 49 -19.67 -2.05 -7.66
N MET A 50 -18.94 -1.03 -7.34
CA MET A 50 -17.93 -0.40 -8.19
C MET A 50 -16.57 -0.97 -7.84
N ALA A 51 -15.89 -1.63 -8.79
CA ALA A 51 -14.51 -2.08 -8.64
C ALA A 51 -13.57 -0.91 -8.96
N THR A 52 -12.89 -0.39 -7.94
CA THR A 52 -12.13 0.85 -8.03
C THR A 52 -10.69 0.69 -7.58
N PHE A 53 -9.76 1.38 -8.27
CA PHE A 53 -8.43 1.65 -7.72
C PHE A 53 -8.46 2.98 -6.98
N VAL A 54 -7.88 2.99 -5.79
CA VAL A 54 -7.92 4.14 -4.88
C VAL A 54 -6.53 4.53 -4.42
N THR A 55 -6.26 5.83 -4.43
CA THR A 55 -5.10 6.44 -3.77
C THR A 55 -5.59 7.65 -3.00
N ILE A 56 -5.18 7.77 -1.76
CA ILE A 56 -5.48 8.94 -0.92
C ILE A 56 -4.16 9.67 -0.67
N ALA A 57 -4.16 10.97 -0.89
CA ALA A 57 -3.03 11.85 -0.61
C ALA A 57 -3.49 13.04 0.24
N ASP A 58 -2.56 13.67 0.93
CA ASP A 58 -2.84 14.96 1.53
C ASP A 58 -2.93 16.08 0.47
N THR A 59 -3.27 17.28 0.89
CA THR A 59 -3.39 18.44 -0.02
C THR A 59 -2.04 18.96 -0.53
N LEU A 60 -0.92 18.49 0.05
CA LEU A 60 0.44 18.77 -0.44
C LEU A 60 0.89 17.76 -1.48
N GLY A 61 0.18 16.65 -1.61
CA GLY A 61 0.43 15.60 -2.60
C GLY A 61 1.11 14.36 -2.01
N ASP A 62 1.43 14.36 -0.72
CA ASP A 62 2.01 13.21 -0.03
C ASP A 62 0.98 12.10 0.13
N THR A 63 1.33 10.89 -0.30
CA THR A 63 0.42 9.75 -0.30
C THR A 63 0.20 9.23 1.13
N ILE A 64 -1.07 9.19 1.55
CA ILE A 64 -1.51 8.67 2.84
C ILE A 64 -1.89 7.20 2.73
N HIS A 65 -2.55 6.81 1.62
CA HIS A 65 -2.99 5.45 1.37
C HIS A 65 -2.83 5.11 -0.09
N TYR A 66 -2.18 3.99 -0.38
CA TYR A 66 -2.00 3.46 -1.72
C TYR A 66 -1.77 1.96 -1.70
N VAL A 67 -2.60 1.23 -2.42
CA VAL A 67 -2.42 -0.20 -2.63
C VAL A 67 -2.31 -0.49 -4.11
N PRO A 68 -1.15 -1.00 -4.55
CA PRO A 68 -0.97 -1.30 -5.96
C PRO A 68 -1.81 -2.49 -6.40
N SER A 69 -2.48 -2.35 -7.55
CA SER A 69 -3.17 -3.46 -8.23
C SER A 69 -4.19 -4.21 -7.36
N TYR A 70 -4.96 -3.48 -6.57
CA TYR A 70 -6.05 -4.02 -5.76
C TYR A 70 -7.32 -3.21 -5.97
N HIS A 71 -8.42 -3.89 -6.37
CA HIS A 71 -9.72 -3.27 -6.44
C HIS A 71 -10.37 -3.20 -5.07
N TYR A 72 -10.85 -2.02 -4.73
CA TYR A 72 -11.81 -1.84 -3.66
C TYR A 72 -13.21 -1.92 -4.25
N PHE A 73 -14.01 -2.85 -3.76
CA PHE A 73 -15.42 -2.97 -4.13
C PHE A 73 -16.24 -2.11 -3.21
N ILE A 74 -16.76 -1.01 -3.73
CA ILE A 74 -17.59 -0.08 -2.99
C ILE A 74 -19.04 -0.15 -3.50
N GLU A 75 -19.99 -0.30 -2.58
CA GLU A 75 -21.41 -0.31 -2.93
C GLU A 75 -21.87 1.10 -3.34
N PHE A 76 -22.58 1.18 -4.44
CA PHE A 76 -23.14 2.43 -4.93
C PHE A 76 -24.58 2.59 -4.41
N TYR A 77 -24.76 3.42 -3.39
CA TYR A 77 -26.05 3.69 -2.74
C TYR A 77 -26.14 5.13 -2.24
N LYS A 78 -27.37 5.68 -2.18
CA LYS A 78 -27.64 7.10 -1.93
C LYS A 78 -27.13 7.63 -0.60
N GLU A 79 -27.14 6.80 0.43
CA GLU A 79 -26.70 7.18 1.78
C GLU A 79 -25.19 7.12 1.96
N SER A 80 -24.45 6.70 0.93
CA SER A 80 -22.99 6.73 0.96
C SER A 80 -22.46 8.14 1.17
N PRO A 81 -21.53 8.38 2.10
CA PRO A 81 -20.96 9.71 2.36
C PRO A 81 -20.22 10.31 1.14
N ILE A 82 -19.94 9.50 0.12
CA ILE A 82 -19.30 9.92 -1.13
C ILE A 82 -20.16 9.63 -2.37
N TYR A 83 -21.48 9.51 -2.21
CA TYR A 83 -22.41 9.18 -3.29
C TYR A 83 -22.28 10.12 -4.49
N ASP A 84 -22.27 11.45 -4.26
CA ASP A 84 -22.19 12.44 -5.34
C ASP A 84 -20.87 12.31 -6.15
N LEU A 85 -19.76 11.93 -5.47
CA LEU A 85 -18.48 11.65 -6.13
C LEU A 85 -18.59 10.43 -7.04
N LEU A 86 -19.13 9.32 -6.48
CA LEU A 86 -19.26 8.06 -7.21
C LEU A 86 -20.20 8.19 -8.39
N SER A 87 -21.28 8.98 -8.26
CA SER A 87 -22.27 9.23 -9.33
C SER A 87 -21.70 10.02 -10.52
N ALA A 88 -20.61 10.76 -10.30
CA ALA A 88 -19.90 11.46 -11.37
C ALA A 88 -19.15 10.51 -12.32
N LEU A 89 -18.79 9.29 -11.86
CA LEU A 89 -17.94 8.34 -12.59
C LEU A 89 -18.75 7.43 -13.53
N SER A 90 -18.13 7.06 -14.62
CA SER A 90 -18.50 5.95 -15.50
C SER A 90 -17.36 4.92 -15.53
N VAL A 91 -17.61 3.71 -15.99
CA VAL A 91 -16.56 2.71 -16.23
C VAL A 91 -15.50 3.27 -17.16
N GLY A 92 -14.24 3.14 -16.79
CA GLY A 92 -13.08 3.70 -17.49
C GLY A 92 -12.63 5.07 -16.96
N ASP A 93 -13.46 5.78 -16.20
CA ASP A 93 -13.13 7.11 -15.70
C ASP A 93 -12.07 7.08 -14.59
N SER A 94 -11.23 8.11 -14.60
CA SER A 94 -10.30 8.43 -13.50
C SER A 94 -10.52 9.87 -13.08
N ALA A 95 -10.67 10.09 -11.77
CA ALA A 95 -10.91 11.42 -11.22
C ALA A 95 -10.12 11.68 -9.93
N HIS A 96 -9.90 12.96 -9.66
CA HIS A 96 -9.38 13.46 -8.39
C HIS A 96 -10.47 14.26 -7.70
N PHE A 97 -10.74 13.96 -6.43
CA PHE A 97 -11.69 14.66 -5.59
C PHE A 97 -10.99 15.24 -4.36
N ILE A 98 -11.32 16.46 -3.99
CA ILE A 98 -10.91 17.06 -2.72
C ILE A 98 -12.08 16.94 -1.75
N VAL A 99 -11.93 16.10 -0.74
CA VAL A 99 -12.98 15.67 0.18
C VAL A 99 -12.46 15.61 1.62
N TYR A 100 -13.35 15.41 2.57
CA TYR A 100 -12.96 15.12 3.95
C TYR A 100 -12.52 13.65 4.10
N GLU A 101 -11.45 13.44 4.86
CA GLU A 101 -10.84 12.11 5.05
C GLU A 101 -11.81 11.10 5.65
N ASP A 102 -12.60 11.51 6.65
CA ASP A 102 -13.59 10.66 7.32
C ASP A 102 -14.67 10.13 6.36
N GLN A 103 -15.11 10.94 5.38
CA GLN A 103 -16.06 10.49 4.37
C GLN A 103 -15.50 9.34 3.53
N VAL A 104 -14.24 9.47 3.09
CA VAL A 104 -13.55 8.44 2.29
C VAL A 104 -13.28 7.20 3.13
N PHE A 105 -12.74 7.37 4.34
CA PHE A 105 -12.39 6.25 5.20
C PHE A 105 -13.62 5.44 5.61
N ASN A 106 -14.73 6.10 5.95
CA ASN A 106 -16.00 5.43 6.23
C ASN A 106 -16.53 4.68 5.01
N ALA A 107 -16.46 5.27 3.80
CA ALA A 107 -16.97 4.65 2.59
C ALA A 107 -16.17 3.40 2.18
N PHE A 108 -14.86 3.39 2.39
CA PHE A 108 -13.98 2.26 2.05
C PHE A 108 -13.71 1.31 3.23
N GLY A 109 -14.23 1.60 4.42
CA GLY A 109 -14.01 0.79 5.61
C GLY A 109 -12.58 0.85 6.14
N PHE A 110 -11.87 1.97 5.90
CA PHE A 110 -10.53 2.19 6.45
C PHE A 110 -10.62 2.73 7.87
N ASP A 111 -9.76 2.26 8.76
CA ASP A 111 -9.62 2.87 10.08
C ASP A 111 -8.91 4.23 9.96
N ASN A 112 -9.44 5.22 10.64
CA ASN A 112 -8.80 6.52 10.75
C ASN A 112 -7.51 6.40 11.58
N LEU A 113 -6.35 6.60 10.93
CA LEU A 113 -5.04 6.35 11.53
C LEU A 113 -4.65 7.38 12.58
N ASP A 114 -5.10 8.62 12.43
CA ASP A 114 -4.63 9.78 13.22
C ASP A 114 -5.70 10.43 14.09
N GLY A 115 -6.97 9.99 14.00
CA GLY A 115 -8.09 10.52 14.79
C GLY A 115 -8.52 11.94 14.43
N GLU A 116 -7.95 12.54 13.39
CA GLU A 116 -8.31 13.87 12.91
C GLU A 116 -9.49 13.77 11.92
N SER A 117 -10.68 14.13 12.36
CA SER A 117 -11.93 13.97 11.59
C SER A 117 -12.21 15.06 10.54
N ASN A 118 -11.39 16.10 10.44
CA ASN A 118 -11.67 17.29 9.62
C ASN A 118 -10.57 17.63 8.60
N ARG A 119 -9.68 16.69 8.30
CA ARG A 119 -8.64 16.91 7.32
C ARG A 119 -9.19 16.72 5.91
N LYS A 120 -8.87 17.66 5.00
CA LYS A 120 -9.13 17.46 3.56
C LYS A 120 -8.02 16.63 2.93
N VAL A 121 -8.44 15.70 2.08
CA VAL A 121 -7.56 14.81 1.33
C VAL A 121 -7.89 14.84 -0.15
N VAL A 122 -6.96 14.40 -0.97
CA VAL A 122 -7.15 14.17 -2.40
C VAL A 122 -7.42 12.69 -2.60
N LEU A 123 -8.67 12.34 -2.87
CA LEU A 123 -9.04 11.01 -3.32
C LEU A 123 -8.80 10.91 -4.83
N ARG A 124 -7.89 10.03 -5.24
CA ARG A 124 -7.67 9.65 -6.64
C ARG A 124 -8.31 8.30 -6.85
N ILE A 125 -9.31 8.24 -7.72
CA ILE A 125 -10.10 7.03 -7.95
C ILE A 125 -10.19 6.75 -9.46
N ARG A 126 -10.11 5.46 -9.82
CA ARG A 126 -10.41 4.95 -11.15
C ARG A 126 -11.47 3.87 -11.03
N LEU A 127 -12.55 3.99 -11.78
CA LEU A 127 -13.58 2.97 -11.89
C LEU A 127 -13.26 2.03 -13.05
N ASP A 128 -12.92 0.77 -12.74
CA ASP A 128 -12.56 -0.20 -13.76
C ASP A 128 -13.79 -0.91 -14.35
N TYR A 129 -14.69 -1.37 -13.47
CA TYR A 129 -15.93 -2.04 -13.88
C TYR A 129 -16.98 -2.01 -12.74
N VAL A 130 -18.19 -2.39 -13.09
CA VAL A 130 -19.34 -2.46 -12.17
C VAL A 130 -19.80 -3.92 -12.07
N VAL A 131 -20.22 -4.33 -10.87
CA VAL A 131 -20.71 -5.68 -10.59
C VAL A 131 -22.05 -5.60 -9.88
N SER A 132 -23.01 -6.45 -10.26
CA SER A 132 -24.28 -6.53 -9.54
C SER A 132 -24.09 -7.12 -8.13
N ALA A 133 -25.01 -6.78 -7.21
CA ALA A 133 -24.97 -7.28 -5.84
C ALA A 133 -24.97 -8.82 -5.74
N GLU A 134 -25.62 -9.50 -6.68
CA GLU A 134 -25.66 -10.97 -6.73
C GLU A 134 -24.33 -11.60 -7.12
N ASN A 135 -23.50 -10.90 -7.91
CA ASN A 135 -22.25 -11.42 -8.46
C ASN A 135 -20.98 -10.92 -7.74
N VAL A 136 -21.11 -9.91 -6.85
CA VAL A 136 -19.93 -9.28 -6.22
C VAL A 136 -19.12 -10.27 -5.40
N GLN A 137 -19.77 -11.18 -4.68
CA GLN A 137 -19.06 -12.16 -3.85
C GLN A 137 -18.24 -13.13 -4.69
N ASP A 138 -18.79 -13.63 -5.79
CA ASP A 138 -18.08 -14.54 -6.70
C ASP A 138 -16.94 -13.83 -7.41
N THR A 139 -17.15 -12.58 -7.83
CA THR A 139 -16.12 -11.75 -8.44
C THR A 139 -14.97 -11.48 -7.48
N LEU A 140 -15.27 -11.10 -6.24
CA LEU A 140 -14.25 -10.90 -5.21
C LEU A 140 -13.45 -12.17 -4.93
N MET A 141 -14.12 -13.32 -4.82
CA MET A 141 -13.44 -14.60 -4.60
C MET A 141 -12.56 -14.99 -5.78
N ALA A 142 -12.98 -14.73 -7.01
CA ALA A 142 -12.16 -14.96 -8.21
C ALA A 142 -10.90 -14.06 -8.23
N GLU A 143 -11.03 -12.78 -7.88
CA GLU A 143 -9.87 -11.89 -7.76
C GLU A 143 -8.90 -12.33 -6.67
N LEU A 144 -9.40 -12.68 -5.50
CA LEU A 144 -8.57 -13.16 -4.38
C LEU A 144 -7.85 -14.47 -4.73
N SER A 145 -8.54 -15.39 -5.42
CA SER A 145 -7.93 -16.64 -5.94
C SER A 145 -6.82 -16.35 -6.94
N THR A 146 -7.05 -15.39 -7.84
CA THR A 146 -6.04 -14.96 -8.82
C THR A 146 -4.82 -14.34 -8.14
N ARG A 147 -5.02 -13.50 -7.11
CA ARG A 147 -3.93 -12.93 -6.33
C ARG A 147 -3.10 -14.00 -5.64
N LEU A 148 -3.75 -14.94 -4.96
CA LEU A 148 -3.08 -16.06 -4.30
C LEU A 148 -2.25 -16.89 -5.30
N SER A 149 -2.84 -17.21 -6.46
CA SER A 149 -2.17 -18.01 -7.50
C SER A 149 -0.96 -17.31 -8.10
N ASN A 150 -1.01 -15.98 -8.24
CA ASN A 150 0.04 -15.17 -8.83
C ASN A 150 1.12 -14.73 -7.81
N GLU A 151 0.90 -14.91 -6.52
CA GLU A 151 1.80 -14.44 -5.47
C GLU A 151 3.24 -14.98 -5.63
N PRO A 152 3.48 -16.31 -5.82
CA PRO A 152 4.83 -16.83 -5.97
C PRO A 152 5.58 -16.20 -7.14
N GLN A 153 4.89 -16.04 -8.29
CA GLN A 153 5.50 -15.45 -9.48
C GLN A 153 5.80 -13.95 -9.28
N SER A 154 4.95 -13.24 -8.53
CA SER A 154 5.17 -11.82 -8.20
C SER A 154 6.40 -11.63 -7.32
N ILE A 155 6.60 -12.51 -6.34
CA ILE A 155 7.79 -12.53 -5.46
C ILE A 155 9.06 -12.77 -6.29
N LEU A 156 9.07 -13.82 -7.12
CA LEU A 156 10.23 -14.13 -7.96
C LEU A 156 10.54 -13.00 -8.94
N SER A 157 9.51 -12.37 -9.51
CA SER A 157 9.64 -11.22 -10.39
C SER A 157 10.19 -9.99 -9.66
N TYR A 158 9.80 -9.79 -8.41
CA TYR A 158 10.35 -8.73 -7.57
C TYR A 158 11.84 -8.97 -7.28
N ILE A 159 12.22 -10.18 -6.85
CA ILE A 159 13.62 -10.56 -6.57
C ILE A 159 14.49 -10.36 -7.82
N LYS A 160 14.03 -10.80 -8.98
CA LYS A 160 14.74 -10.68 -10.26
C LYS A 160 15.10 -9.24 -10.64
N ARG A 161 14.27 -8.28 -10.23
CA ARG A 161 14.51 -6.84 -10.51
C ARG A 161 15.44 -6.15 -9.50
N GLN A 162 15.86 -6.84 -8.43
CA GLN A 162 16.82 -6.27 -7.48
C GLN A 162 18.24 -6.28 -8.09
N GLU A 163 19.11 -5.38 -7.62
CA GLU A 163 20.51 -5.29 -8.09
C GLU A 163 21.29 -6.59 -7.87
N GLU A 164 21.01 -7.31 -6.77
CA GLU A 164 21.67 -8.55 -6.41
C GLU A 164 20.65 -9.67 -6.12
N PRO A 165 19.96 -10.21 -7.15
CA PRO A 165 18.93 -11.22 -6.95
C PRO A 165 19.45 -12.48 -6.24
N GLN A 166 20.69 -12.88 -6.50
CA GLN A 166 21.34 -14.08 -5.94
C GLN A 166 21.65 -13.96 -4.44
N SER A 167 21.57 -12.75 -3.87
CA SER A 167 21.81 -12.53 -2.44
C SER A 167 20.59 -12.85 -1.56
N TYR A 168 19.45 -13.14 -2.17
CA TYR A 168 18.26 -13.58 -1.46
C TYR A 168 18.28 -15.09 -1.28
N ASN A 169 18.22 -15.54 -0.02
CA ASN A 169 18.11 -16.95 0.33
C ASN A 169 16.70 -17.24 0.79
N GLU A 170 16.10 -18.33 0.28
CA GLU A 170 14.83 -18.83 0.79
C GLU A 170 15.09 -19.62 2.07
N GLU A 171 14.43 -19.27 3.15
CA GLU A 171 14.53 -19.92 4.43
C GLU A 171 13.14 -19.96 5.09
N LEU A 172 12.66 -21.14 5.44
CA LEU A 172 11.37 -21.36 6.13
C LEU A 172 10.17 -20.68 5.44
N GLY A 173 10.19 -20.64 4.10
CA GLY A 173 9.11 -20.08 3.29
C GLY A 173 9.13 -18.53 3.17
N LEU A 174 10.21 -17.88 3.53
CA LEU A 174 10.45 -16.47 3.30
C LEU A 174 11.79 -16.26 2.59
N TYR A 175 12.00 -15.07 2.00
CA TYR A 175 13.27 -14.72 1.32
C TYR A 175 14.00 -13.66 2.13
N LYS A 176 15.27 -13.92 2.47
CA LYS A 176 16.08 -13.08 3.33
C LYS A 176 17.39 -12.71 2.64
N LYS A 177 17.74 -11.42 2.67
CA LYS A 177 19.04 -10.86 2.27
C LYS A 177 19.67 -10.19 3.47
N SER A 178 20.87 -10.62 3.88
CA SER A 178 21.66 -9.93 4.90
C SER A 178 22.20 -8.61 4.33
N LEU A 179 21.97 -7.51 5.06
CA LEU A 179 22.47 -6.17 4.71
C LEU A 179 23.67 -5.81 5.57
N ILE A 180 23.60 -6.06 6.88
CA ILE A 180 24.69 -5.89 7.84
C ILE A 180 24.78 -7.16 8.67
N MET A 181 25.96 -7.73 8.75
CA MET A 181 26.27 -8.89 9.58
C MET A 181 27.12 -8.44 10.77
N ASN A 182 26.85 -9.03 11.93
CA ASN A 182 27.67 -8.87 13.13
C ASN A 182 27.94 -10.24 13.74
N LEU A 183 29.22 -10.56 13.91
CA LEU A 183 29.66 -11.82 14.51
C LEU A 183 29.85 -11.71 16.04
N GLU A 184 29.80 -10.49 16.57
CA GLU A 184 29.95 -10.22 18.00
C GLU A 184 28.59 -10.27 18.72
N GLY A 185 28.64 -10.61 19.99
CA GLY A 185 27.45 -10.70 20.85
C GLY A 185 26.69 -12.02 20.69
N ASP A 186 25.73 -12.21 21.58
CA ASP A 186 24.92 -13.40 21.62
C ASP A 186 23.78 -13.36 20.58
N PRO A 187 23.49 -14.47 19.89
CA PRO A 187 22.33 -14.57 19.02
C PRO A 187 21.02 -14.53 19.84
N ILE A 188 19.98 -13.97 19.25
CA ILE A 188 18.63 -13.90 19.81
C ILE A 188 18.13 -15.31 20.15
N GLN A 189 17.67 -15.48 21.39
CA GLN A 189 17.10 -16.73 21.92
C GLN A 189 15.71 -16.48 22.50
N LEU A 190 14.94 -17.56 22.65
CA LEU A 190 13.61 -17.53 23.23
C LEU A 190 13.62 -16.86 24.62
N GLY A 191 12.77 -15.86 24.81
CA GLY A 191 12.65 -15.12 26.07
C GLY A 191 13.48 -13.85 26.14
N ASP A 192 14.41 -13.60 25.19
CA ASP A 192 15.18 -12.35 25.14
C ASP A 192 14.28 -11.14 24.88
N GLN A 193 14.62 -9.99 25.45
CA GLN A 193 14.05 -8.70 25.11
C GLN A 193 14.83 -8.17 23.90
N VAL A 194 14.12 -7.87 22.82
CA VAL A 194 14.71 -7.42 21.56
C VAL A 194 14.15 -6.06 21.20
N THR A 195 15.01 -5.09 20.97
CA THR A 195 14.65 -3.80 20.39
C THR A 195 14.98 -3.84 18.91
N LEU A 196 13.98 -3.61 18.07
CA LEU A 196 14.14 -3.64 16.62
C LEU A 196 13.54 -2.41 15.96
N SER A 197 14.14 -2.00 14.85
CA SER A 197 13.56 -1.01 13.97
C SER A 197 13.24 -1.65 12.62
N TYR A 198 12.17 -1.20 11.98
CA TYR A 198 11.78 -1.72 10.68
C TYR A 198 11.01 -0.72 9.84
N SER A 199 10.98 -0.96 8.53
CA SER A 199 10.04 -0.38 7.60
C SER A 199 9.41 -1.47 6.74
N GLY A 200 8.06 -1.48 6.70
CA GLY A 200 7.26 -2.36 5.85
C GLY A 200 6.84 -1.63 4.59
N GLN A 201 6.99 -2.26 3.42
CA GLN A 201 6.67 -1.66 2.13
C GLN A 201 6.12 -2.68 1.13
N PHE A 202 5.33 -2.18 0.15
CA PHE A 202 4.93 -2.95 -1.01
C PHE A 202 6.07 -3.10 -2.03
N PHE A 203 5.90 -3.95 -3.03
CA PHE A 203 6.91 -4.18 -4.09
C PHE A 203 7.20 -2.96 -4.96
N ASN A 204 6.34 -1.95 -4.95
CA ASN A 204 6.58 -0.66 -5.62
C ASN A 204 7.36 0.35 -4.75
N GLY A 205 7.71 -0.03 -3.51
CA GLY A 205 8.47 0.80 -2.59
C GLY A 205 7.62 1.69 -1.68
N TYR A 206 6.28 1.74 -1.86
CA TYR A 206 5.42 2.51 -0.96
C TYR A 206 5.43 1.89 0.44
N LYS A 207 5.83 2.69 1.44
CA LYS A 207 5.89 2.28 2.85
C LYS A 207 4.51 2.41 3.49
N PHE A 208 4.04 1.34 4.12
CA PHE A 208 2.77 1.30 4.82
C PHE A 208 2.91 1.25 6.35
N ASP A 209 4.11 0.91 6.87
CA ASP A 209 4.39 0.86 8.30
C ASP A 209 5.89 1.09 8.56
N GLN A 210 6.21 1.74 9.68
CA GLN A 210 7.59 1.90 10.12
C GLN A 210 7.70 2.12 11.63
N LYS A 211 8.77 1.59 12.22
CA LYS A 211 9.18 1.81 13.61
C LYS A 211 10.69 2.05 13.65
N GLU A 212 11.08 3.31 13.84
CA GLU A 212 12.49 3.72 13.76
C GLU A 212 12.84 4.73 14.86
N GLY A 213 14.13 4.88 15.17
CA GLY A 213 14.65 5.84 16.14
C GLY A 213 14.05 5.64 17.53
N ALA A 214 13.49 6.70 18.11
CA ALA A 214 12.84 6.67 19.43
C ALA A 214 11.56 5.81 19.46
N ASN A 215 10.96 5.54 18.29
CA ASN A 215 9.76 4.71 18.14
C ASN A 215 10.11 3.25 17.79
N SER A 216 11.36 2.81 17.98
CA SER A 216 11.74 1.39 17.80
C SER A 216 10.88 0.48 18.65
N LEU A 217 10.57 -0.70 18.12
CA LEU A 217 9.67 -1.65 18.76
C LEU A 217 10.45 -2.54 19.73
N GLU A 218 9.94 -2.67 20.96
CA GLU A 218 10.44 -3.63 21.94
C GLU A 218 9.53 -4.85 22.01
N ILE A 219 10.11 -6.03 21.88
CA ILE A 219 9.41 -7.29 21.95
C ILE A 219 10.12 -8.25 22.92
N LYS A 220 9.38 -9.23 23.40
CA LYS A 220 9.95 -10.42 24.04
C LYS A 220 9.91 -11.56 23.04
N TYR A 221 11.09 -11.97 22.54
CA TYR A 221 11.16 -12.99 21.49
C TYR A 221 10.53 -14.32 21.93
N GLY A 222 9.63 -14.82 21.09
CA GLY A 222 8.84 -16.04 21.34
C GLY A 222 7.49 -15.81 22.01
N MET A 223 7.12 -14.57 22.32
CA MET A 223 5.72 -14.25 22.66
C MET A 223 4.92 -14.02 21.37
N ASN A 224 3.71 -14.57 21.32
CA ASN A 224 2.81 -14.42 20.18
C ASN A 224 2.29 -12.98 20.05
N ASP A 225 1.84 -12.65 18.86
CA ASP A 225 1.06 -11.44 18.51
C ASP A 225 1.75 -10.08 18.74
N GLN A 226 3.08 -10.06 18.93
CA GLN A 226 3.85 -8.82 19.04
C GLN A 226 4.36 -8.30 17.69
N ILE A 227 4.68 -9.23 16.77
CA ILE A 227 5.14 -8.96 15.40
C ILE A 227 4.56 -10.00 14.45
N LEU A 228 4.61 -9.72 13.15
CA LEU A 228 4.20 -10.68 12.13
C LEU A 228 4.98 -12.00 12.26
N PRO A 229 4.34 -13.16 12.00
CA PRO A 229 4.99 -14.48 12.10
C PRO A 229 6.30 -14.54 11.29
N GLY A 230 6.30 -14.02 10.06
CA GLY A 230 7.50 -13.99 9.22
C GLY A 230 8.65 -13.14 9.78
N LEU A 231 8.36 -12.03 10.48
CA LEU A 231 9.39 -11.26 11.16
C LEU A 231 9.99 -12.01 12.33
N SER A 232 9.14 -12.73 13.11
CA SER A 232 9.61 -13.59 14.20
C SER A 232 10.55 -14.70 13.71
N ILE A 233 10.23 -15.32 12.57
CA ILE A 233 11.10 -16.30 11.91
C ILE A 233 12.41 -15.65 11.48
N ALA A 234 12.36 -14.50 10.82
CA ALA A 234 13.52 -13.84 10.23
C ALA A 234 14.56 -13.38 11.24
N ILE A 235 14.13 -12.95 12.46
CA ILE A 235 15.07 -12.48 13.50
C ILE A 235 15.70 -13.59 14.32
N LYS A 236 15.26 -14.83 14.15
CA LYS A 236 15.81 -15.98 14.86
C LYS A 236 17.33 -16.07 14.65
N GLY A 237 18.08 -16.10 15.75
CA GLY A 237 19.54 -16.20 15.72
C GLY A 237 20.30 -14.96 15.24
N MET A 238 19.62 -13.87 14.91
CA MET A 238 20.26 -12.59 14.64
C MET A 238 20.86 -11.99 15.92
N ARG A 239 21.78 -11.06 15.74
CA ARG A 239 22.47 -10.36 16.82
C ARG A 239 22.21 -8.85 16.78
N ALA A 240 22.46 -8.17 17.88
CA ALA A 240 22.44 -6.71 17.91
C ALA A 240 23.38 -6.13 16.85
N GLY A 241 22.96 -5.10 16.15
CA GLY A 241 23.70 -4.47 15.04
C GLY A 241 23.46 -5.12 13.66
N GLU A 242 22.85 -6.29 13.59
CA GLU A 242 22.52 -6.91 12.29
C GLU A 242 21.29 -6.29 11.65
N SER A 243 21.30 -6.27 10.31
CA SER A 243 20.13 -5.86 9.52
C SER A 243 19.89 -6.75 8.31
N VAL A 244 18.62 -6.88 7.94
CA VAL A 244 18.17 -7.75 6.85
C VAL A 244 17.07 -7.09 6.04
N LYS A 245 17.00 -7.42 4.77
CA LYS A 245 15.84 -7.22 3.92
C LYS A 245 15.10 -8.55 3.77
N ILE A 246 13.79 -8.53 4.03
CA ILE A 246 12.98 -9.74 4.08
C ILE A 246 11.81 -9.55 3.13
N ILE A 247 11.52 -10.57 2.33
CA ILE A 247 10.29 -10.64 1.54
C ILE A 247 9.43 -11.70 2.19
N LEU A 248 8.27 -11.29 2.67
CA LEU A 248 7.29 -12.13 3.32
C LEU A 248 6.17 -12.46 2.33
N PRO A 249 5.99 -13.73 1.96
CA PRO A 249 4.73 -14.17 1.38
C PRO A 249 3.56 -13.86 2.31
N SER A 250 2.38 -13.70 1.77
CA SER A 250 1.20 -13.24 2.50
C SER A 250 0.89 -14.10 3.73
N HIS A 251 1.06 -15.43 3.64
CA HIS A 251 0.80 -16.36 4.76
C HIS A 251 1.77 -16.18 5.94
N HIS A 252 2.91 -15.54 5.75
CA HIS A 252 3.85 -15.12 6.80
C HIS A 252 3.67 -13.67 7.24
N ALA A 253 2.76 -12.94 6.58
CA ALA A 253 2.46 -11.54 6.84
C ALA A 253 0.99 -11.35 7.27
N PHE A 254 0.14 -10.83 6.39
CA PHE A 254 -1.24 -10.46 6.70
C PHE A 254 -2.29 -11.50 6.24
N GLY A 255 -1.88 -12.54 5.51
CA GLY A 255 -2.70 -13.68 5.13
C GLY A 255 -3.88 -13.37 4.21
N SER A 256 -4.92 -14.20 4.34
CA SER A 256 -6.15 -14.13 3.53
C SER A 256 -7.10 -13.00 3.92
N ARG A 257 -6.87 -12.34 5.03
CA ARG A 257 -7.71 -11.21 5.49
C ARG A 257 -7.10 -9.84 5.22
N GLY A 258 -5.78 -9.78 4.94
CA GLY A 258 -5.06 -8.52 4.91
C GLY A 258 -4.84 -7.94 6.32
N SER A 259 -4.40 -6.68 6.40
CA SER A 259 -4.24 -5.97 7.67
C SER A 259 -5.58 -5.52 8.23
N ILE A 260 -5.70 -5.44 9.57
CA ILE A 260 -6.93 -5.03 10.28
C ILE A 260 -7.43 -3.65 9.79
N LYS A 261 -6.52 -2.76 9.45
CA LYS A 261 -6.83 -1.39 8.99
C LYS A 261 -7.06 -1.27 7.47
N GLY A 262 -7.14 -2.38 6.74
CA GLY A 262 -7.32 -2.38 5.29
C GLY A 262 -6.14 -1.85 4.47
N ILE A 263 -5.01 -1.48 5.12
CA ILE A 263 -3.85 -0.89 4.46
C ILE A 263 -3.14 -1.92 3.56
N VAL A 264 -3.00 -3.16 4.05
CA VAL A 264 -2.43 -4.27 3.28
C VAL A 264 -3.55 -5.23 2.90
N PRO A 265 -3.88 -5.38 1.61
CA PRO A 265 -4.96 -6.26 1.17
C PRO A 265 -4.66 -7.75 1.42
N PRO A 266 -5.71 -8.60 1.31
CA PRO A 266 -5.54 -10.06 1.28
C PRO A 266 -4.52 -10.52 0.25
N TYR A 267 -3.80 -11.60 0.57
CA TYR A 267 -2.84 -12.28 -0.32
C TYR A 267 -1.81 -11.32 -0.95
N THR A 268 -1.32 -10.35 -0.14
CA THR A 268 -0.31 -9.38 -0.58
C THR A 268 1.03 -9.70 0.05
N PRO A 269 2.05 -10.09 -0.74
CA PRO A 269 3.42 -10.22 -0.25
C PRO A 269 4.01 -8.84 0.02
N VAL A 270 4.85 -8.74 1.04
CA VAL A 270 5.42 -7.48 1.51
C VAL A 270 6.93 -7.57 1.73
N VAL A 271 7.59 -6.42 1.75
CA VAL A 271 9.03 -6.31 2.04
C VAL A 271 9.22 -5.61 3.36
N TYR A 272 10.10 -6.15 4.19
CA TYR A 272 10.56 -5.48 5.40
C TYR A 272 12.07 -5.27 5.36
N ASN A 273 12.50 -4.04 5.66
CA ASN A 273 13.87 -3.76 6.07
C ASN A 273 13.86 -3.73 7.60
N LEU A 274 14.67 -4.57 8.24
CA LEU A 274 14.66 -4.77 9.67
C LEU A 274 16.10 -4.70 10.21
N SER A 275 16.27 -4.03 11.38
CA SER A 275 17.54 -3.96 12.11
C SER A 275 17.34 -4.28 13.57
N ILE A 276 18.20 -5.11 14.14
CA ILE A 276 18.26 -5.40 15.56
C ILE A 276 19.08 -4.32 16.25
N LYS A 277 18.43 -3.51 17.10
CA LYS A 277 19.08 -2.41 17.82
C LYS A 277 19.72 -2.89 19.11
N ASN A 278 19.04 -3.74 19.85
CA ASN A 278 19.52 -4.26 21.12
C ASN A 278 18.93 -5.63 21.42
N VAL A 279 19.68 -6.44 22.14
CA VAL A 279 19.25 -7.73 22.68
C VAL A 279 19.62 -7.78 24.15
N THR A 280 18.64 -7.95 25.03
CA THR A 280 18.84 -8.05 26.49
C THR A 280 18.33 -9.38 27.00
N ARG A 281 19.20 -10.14 27.66
CA ARG A 281 18.84 -11.42 28.30
C ARG A 281 18.62 -11.21 29.80
N LYS A 282 17.43 -11.55 30.32
CA LYS A 282 17.25 -11.59 31.76
C LYS A 282 17.99 -12.79 32.35
N ASN A 283 19.05 -12.52 33.09
CA ASN A 283 19.70 -13.57 33.89
C ASN A 283 18.75 -14.04 34.98
N ASN A 284 18.30 -15.29 34.92
CA ASN A 284 17.49 -15.95 35.96
C ASN A 284 18.24 -16.20 37.28
N ASN A 285 19.38 -15.56 37.50
CA ASN A 285 20.21 -15.79 38.69
C ASN A 285 19.75 -15.06 39.95
N GLU A 286 18.68 -14.23 39.88
CA GLU A 286 18.13 -13.58 41.10
C GLU A 286 17.16 -14.45 41.93
N LYS A 287 16.75 -15.61 41.45
CA LYS A 287 15.83 -16.50 42.22
C LYS A 287 16.51 -17.48 43.15
N LYS A 288 17.82 -17.44 43.38
CA LYS A 288 18.55 -18.32 44.31
C LYS A 288 19.12 -17.60 45.56
N ARG A 289 18.66 -16.40 45.85
CA ARG A 289 19.02 -15.69 47.11
C ARG A 289 17.77 -15.22 47.81
N ASN A 290 16.96 -16.13 48.26
CA ASN A 290 16.05 -15.93 49.42
C ASN A 290 15.80 -17.31 50.08
#